data_940fac34a15f1905ff000a432b13a4f0
#
_entry.id   940fac34a15f1905ff000a432b13a4f0
#
_cell.length_a   1.000
_cell.length_b   1.000
_cell.length_c   1.000
_cell.angle_alpha   90.00
_cell.angle_beta   90.00
_cell.angle_gamma   90.00
#
_symmetry.space_group_name_H-M   'P 1'
#
loop_
_entity.id
_entity.type
_entity.pdbx_description
1 polymer ?
#
loop_
_entity_poly.entity_id
_entity_poly.type
_entity_poly.pdbx_seq_one_letter_code
_entity_poly.pdbx_strand_id
1 'polypeptide(L)'
;MATLSTTTKTLADWAKEMDPDGNVAVVAELLSQTNEILMDCQFREGNLVTGEQATVRTGLPDVYYRALNEPIAPSKSTSVQITEACSMLEARSEVDVKLANLGGNREASRAQEARAFIEAMNQEQASTLFYGNPSTDPKKHLGLAPRYSDLSAGNAANILDAGGSGSDNQSIYLVVWG
;
A
#
# COMPACT_ATOMS: atom_id res chain seq x y z
N MET A 1 -31.03 19.64 14.61
CA MET A 1 -30.90 18.40 15.41
C MET A 1 -29.43 18.28 15.83
N ALA A 2 -29.16 18.10 17.11
CA ALA A 2 -27.79 17.90 17.56
C ALA A 2 -27.27 16.54 17.05
N THR A 3 -26.12 16.53 16.42
CA THR A 3 -25.47 15.30 15.99
C THR A 3 -24.83 14.63 17.23
N LEU A 4 -25.30 13.45 17.60
CA LEU A 4 -24.86 12.78 18.82
C LEU A 4 -23.39 12.32 18.77
N SER A 5 -22.92 11.83 17.64
CA SER A 5 -21.52 11.47 17.40
C SER A 5 -21.27 11.36 15.90
N THR A 6 -20.04 11.67 15.48
CA THR A 6 -19.54 11.42 14.11
C THR A 6 -18.43 10.36 14.09
N THR A 7 -17.97 9.92 15.25
CA THR A 7 -16.82 9.00 15.42
C THR A 7 -17.19 7.65 16.01
N THR A 8 -18.33 7.59 16.71
CA THR A 8 -18.83 6.36 17.33
C THR A 8 -20.24 6.08 16.86
N LYS A 9 -20.57 4.81 16.71
CA LYS A 9 -21.89 4.34 16.27
C LYS A 9 -23.00 4.80 17.21
N THR A 10 -24.05 5.38 16.67
CA THR A 10 -25.20 5.89 17.42
C THR A 10 -26.40 4.94 17.30
N LEU A 11 -27.42 5.14 18.14
CA LEU A 11 -28.68 4.38 18.05
C LEU A 11 -29.38 4.60 16.70
N ALA A 12 -29.24 5.78 16.10
CA ALA A 12 -29.81 6.09 14.78
C ALA A 12 -29.09 5.31 13.65
N ASP A 13 -27.79 5.10 13.78
CA ASP A 13 -27.01 4.30 12.82
C ASP A 13 -27.36 2.82 12.99
N TRP A 14 -27.46 2.35 14.23
CA TRP A 14 -27.90 0.99 14.54
C TRP A 14 -29.31 0.69 13.98
N ALA A 15 -30.25 1.63 14.13
CA ALA A 15 -31.61 1.46 13.59
C ALA A 15 -31.67 1.32 12.06
N LYS A 16 -30.69 1.88 11.33
CA LYS A 16 -30.59 1.73 9.88
C LYS A 16 -30.04 0.35 9.45
N GLU A 17 -29.36 -0.32 10.35
CA GLU A 17 -28.75 -1.62 10.10
C GLU A 17 -29.61 -2.81 10.54
N MET A 18 -30.84 -2.53 11.02
CA MET A 18 -31.78 -3.54 11.46
C MET A 18 -32.87 -3.76 10.42
N ASP A 19 -33.17 -5.02 10.19
CA ASP A 19 -34.38 -5.41 9.44
C ASP A 19 -35.65 -5.12 10.25
N PRO A 20 -36.82 -5.01 9.59
CA PRO A 20 -38.11 -4.84 10.26
C PRO A 20 -38.39 -5.91 11.32
N ASP A 21 -37.78 -7.08 11.20
CA ASP A 21 -37.91 -8.21 12.14
C ASP A 21 -36.98 -8.10 13.36
N GLY A 22 -36.18 -7.02 13.45
CA GLY A 22 -35.28 -6.79 14.58
C GLY A 22 -33.94 -7.57 14.52
N ASN A 23 -33.65 -8.23 13.41
CA ASN A 23 -32.36 -8.87 13.16
C ASN A 23 -31.39 -7.91 12.48
N VAL A 24 -30.09 -8.20 12.56
CA VAL A 24 -29.07 -7.44 11.84
C VAL A 24 -29.26 -7.68 10.34
N ALA A 25 -29.51 -6.60 9.58
CA ALA A 25 -29.68 -6.67 8.14
C ALA A 25 -28.39 -7.11 7.45
N VAL A 26 -28.54 -7.78 6.32
CA VAL A 26 -27.41 -8.05 5.42
C VAL A 26 -27.07 -6.77 4.67
N VAL A 27 -25.97 -6.13 5.02
CA VAL A 27 -25.49 -4.92 4.33
C VAL A 27 -24.94 -5.31 2.96
N ALA A 28 -25.46 -4.68 1.90
CA ALA A 28 -24.89 -4.84 0.56
C ALA A 28 -23.60 -4.02 0.45
N GLU A 29 -22.49 -4.69 0.26
CA GLU A 29 -21.19 -4.04 0.08
C GLU A 29 -21.06 -3.49 -1.34
N LEU A 30 -21.29 -2.17 -1.48
CA LEU A 30 -21.12 -1.45 -2.75
C LEU A 30 -19.72 -0.84 -2.91
N LEU A 31 -18.97 -0.74 -1.81
CA LEU A 31 -17.65 -0.09 -1.78
C LEU A 31 -16.49 -1.11 -1.83
N SER A 32 -16.79 -2.39 -1.94
CA SER A 32 -15.78 -3.43 -2.02
C SER A 32 -14.96 -3.31 -3.30
N GLN A 33 -13.64 -3.36 -3.17
CA GLN A 33 -12.70 -3.34 -4.28
C GLN A 33 -11.84 -4.59 -4.27
N THR A 34 -11.69 -5.21 -5.44
CA THR A 34 -10.76 -6.33 -5.61
C THR A 34 -9.39 -5.77 -5.95
N ASN A 35 -8.45 -5.86 -5.03
CA ASN A 35 -7.07 -5.44 -5.20
C ASN A 35 -6.17 -6.67 -5.40
N GLU A 36 -6.09 -7.16 -6.62
CA GLU A 36 -5.35 -8.38 -7.00
C GLU A 36 -3.87 -8.28 -6.64
N ILE A 37 -3.28 -7.09 -6.72
CA ILE A 37 -1.87 -6.88 -6.39
C ILE A 37 -1.52 -7.30 -4.97
N LEU A 38 -2.43 -7.12 -4.01
CA LEU A 38 -2.19 -7.54 -2.61
C LEU A 38 -2.21 -9.07 -2.45
N MET A 39 -2.90 -9.77 -3.34
CA MET A 39 -2.92 -11.24 -3.37
C MET A 39 -1.64 -11.81 -3.99
N ASP A 40 -1.10 -11.11 -4.99
CA ASP A 40 0.10 -11.53 -5.71
C ASP A 40 1.40 -11.10 -5.02
N CYS A 41 1.35 -10.11 -4.13
CA CYS A 41 2.52 -9.65 -3.39
C CYS A 41 3.11 -10.76 -2.52
N GLN A 42 4.44 -10.93 -2.62
CA GLN A 42 5.19 -11.78 -1.72
C GLN A 42 5.60 -10.98 -0.48
N PHE A 43 5.15 -11.45 0.68
CA PHE A 43 5.50 -10.83 1.96
C PHE A 43 6.65 -11.61 2.60
N ARG A 44 7.65 -10.88 3.11
CA ARG A 44 8.77 -11.44 3.85
C ARG A 44 9.10 -10.57 5.05
N GLU A 45 9.74 -11.14 6.04
CA GLU A 45 10.24 -10.40 7.19
C GLU A 45 11.42 -9.52 6.78
N GLY A 46 11.40 -8.25 7.21
CA GLY A 46 12.50 -7.31 6.98
C GLY A 46 13.73 -7.64 7.82
N ASN A 47 14.91 -7.29 7.33
CA ASN A 47 16.18 -7.54 8.02
C ASN A 47 16.57 -6.47 9.04
N LEU A 48 15.76 -5.41 9.16
CA LEU A 48 15.90 -4.37 10.18
C LEU A 48 14.63 -4.29 11.03
N VAL A 49 14.77 -3.79 12.25
CA VAL A 49 13.62 -3.57 13.16
C VAL A 49 12.60 -2.58 12.58
N THR A 50 13.06 -1.64 11.75
CA THR A 50 12.24 -0.56 11.18
C THR A 50 12.03 -0.69 9.68
N GLY A 51 12.52 -1.76 9.05
CA GLY A 51 12.40 -1.90 7.60
C GLY A 51 13.30 -2.99 7.00
N GLU A 52 13.67 -2.77 5.76
CA GLU A 52 14.54 -3.65 4.97
C GLU A 52 15.72 -2.85 4.44
N GLN A 53 16.91 -3.42 4.52
CA GLN A 53 18.10 -2.90 3.87
C GLN A 53 18.55 -3.85 2.76
N ALA A 54 18.58 -3.34 1.55
CA ALA A 54 19.01 -4.07 0.37
C ALA A 54 20.21 -3.39 -0.30
N THR A 55 21.12 -4.18 -0.86
CA THR A 55 22.25 -3.68 -1.65
C THR A 55 21.93 -3.86 -3.14
N VAL A 56 21.89 -2.76 -3.86
CA VAL A 56 21.58 -2.73 -5.30
C VAL A 56 22.85 -2.36 -6.05
N ARG A 57 23.12 -3.08 -7.15
CA ARG A 57 24.22 -2.74 -8.05
C ARG A 57 23.80 -1.61 -8.97
N THR A 58 24.54 -0.50 -8.95
CA THR A 58 24.26 0.73 -9.72
C THR A 58 25.18 0.90 -10.94
N GLY A 59 26.26 0.16 -11.03
CA GLY A 59 27.14 0.22 -12.20
C GLY A 59 27.88 -1.08 -12.43
N LEU A 60 28.04 -1.43 -13.70
CA LEU A 60 28.85 -2.54 -14.15
C LEU A 60 30.29 -2.09 -14.38
N PRO A 61 31.28 -3.00 -14.27
CA PRO A 61 32.65 -2.70 -14.63
C PRO A 61 32.80 -2.53 -16.14
N ASP A 62 33.77 -1.73 -16.54
CA ASP A 62 34.15 -1.60 -17.95
C ASP A 62 34.84 -2.89 -18.42
N VAL A 63 34.50 -3.32 -19.63
CA VAL A 63 35.11 -4.49 -20.30
C VAL A 63 35.63 -4.05 -21.65
N TYR A 64 36.80 -4.57 -22.02
CA TYR A 64 37.53 -4.16 -23.23
C TYR A 64 37.92 -5.36 -24.09
N TYR A 65 37.81 -5.20 -25.40
CA TYR A 65 38.52 -6.04 -26.34
C TYR A 65 39.96 -5.56 -26.42
N ARG A 66 40.90 -6.45 -26.38
CA ARG A 66 42.34 -6.14 -26.30
C ARG A 66 43.10 -6.74 -27.49
N ALA A 67 43.98 -5.94 -28.08
CA ALA A 67 45.00 -6.44 -28.99
C ALA A 67 46.22 -7.04 -28.24
N LEU A 68 47.12 -7.76 -28.94
CA LEU A 68 48.37 -8.26 -28.36
C LEU A 68 49.21 -7.08 -27.89
N ASN A 69 49.77 -7.17 -26.65
CA ASN A 69 50.61 -6.16 -26.01
C ASN A 69 49.90 -4.84 -25.62
N GLU A 70 48.57 -4.80 -25.66
CA GLU A 70 47.81 -3.64 -25.20
C GLU A 70 47.48 -3.78 -23.70
N PRO A 71 47.71 -2.74 -22.86
CA PRO A 71 47.31 -2.78 -21.45
C PRO A 71 45.80 -2.65 -21.28
N ILE A 72 45.24 -3.28 -20.24
CA ILE A 72 43.86 -3.14 -19.83
C ILE A 72 43.80 -2.35 -18.52
N ALA A 73 42.98 -1.30 -18.46
CA ALA A 73 42.75 -0.57 -17.24
C ALA A 73 41.86 -1.38 -16.27
N PRO A 74 42.20 -1.41 -14.97
CA PRO A 74 41.35 -2.07 -13.98
C PRO A 74 40.05 -1.27 -13.80
N SER A 75 38.94 -1.96 -13.66
CA SER A 75 37.64 -1.38 -13.38
C SER A 75 36.91 -2.16 -12.29
N LYS A 76 35.88 -1.56 -11.68
CA LYS A 76 35.09 -2.18 -10.62
C LYS A 76 33.59 -1.89 -10.78
N SER A 77 32.74 -2.79 -10.30
CA SER A 77 31.32 -2.51 -10.16
C SER A 77 31.06 -1.58 -8.98
N THR A 78 29.98 -0.81 -9.07
CA THR A 78 29.48 0.06 -7.99
C THR A 78 28.17 -0.48 -7.44
N SER A 79 27.97 -0.36 -6.13
CA SER A 79 26.74 -0.75 -5.46
C SER A 79 26.35 0.31 -4.42
N VAL A 80 25.07 0.43 -4.15
CA VAL A 80 24.47 1.34 -3.16
C VAL A 80 23.57 0.53 -2.25
N GLN A 81 23.59 0.84 -0.96
CA GLN A 81 22.64 0.32 0.00
C GLN A 81 21.40 1.22 0.03
N ILE A 82 20.23 0.60 -0.10
CA ILE A 82 18.94 1.25 -0.01
C ILE A 82 18.26 0.72 1.24
N THR A 83 17.73 1.61 2.06
CA THR A 83 16.94 1.26 3.25
C THR A 83 15.48 1.65 2.99
N GLU A 84 14.61 0.66 3.06
CA GLU A 84 13.17 0.82 2.90
C GLU A 84 12.51 0.79 4.28
N ALA A 85 11.76 1.83 4.62
CA ALA A 85 11.05 1.91 5.87
C ALA A 85 9.72 1.16 5.80
N CYS A 86 9.34 0.49 6.88
CA CYS A 86 8.01 -0.06 7.06
C CYS A 86 7.07 1.00 7.59
N SER A 87 5.80 0.89 7.24
CA SER A 87 4.70 1.71 7.78
C SER A 87 3.75 0.85 8.60
N MET A 88 3.04 1.47 9.54
CA MET A 88 1.98 0.82 10.33
C MET A 88 0.63 1.35 9.89
N LEU A 89 -0.26 0.45 9.49
CA LEU A 89 -1.64 0.76 9.15
C LEU A 89 -2.54 0.18 10.24
N GLU A 90 -3.23 1.04 10.95
CA GLU A 90 -4.09 0.66 12.06
C GLU A 90 -5.46 1.32 11.94
N ALA A 91 -6.50 0.63 12.39
CA ALA A 91 -7.84 1.15 12.47
C ALA A 91 -8.48 0.73 13.81
N ARG A 92 -9.31 1.60 14.36
CA ARG A 92 -9.96 1.37 15.65
C ARG A 92 -11.46 1.57 15.54
N SER A 93 -12.22 0.52 15.84
CA SER A 93 -13.68 0.57 15.97
C SER A 93 -14.07 0.56 17.44
N GLU A 94 -14.92 1.52 17.83
CA GLU A 94 -15.49 1.60 19.17
C GLU A 94 -17.02 1.57 19.09
N VAL A 95 -17.62 0.63 19.80
CA VAL A 95 -19.08 0.50 19.92
C VAL A 95 -19.46 0.35 21.39
N ASP A 96 -20.47 1.09 21.82
CA ASP A 96 -21.01 0.94 23.20
C ASP A 96 -21.55 -0.47 23.43
N VAL A 97 -21.22 -1.05 24.58
CA VAL A 97 -21.62 -2.42 24.94
C VAL A 97 -23.15 -2.58 24.97
N LYS A 98 -23.89 -1.56 25.41
CA LYS A 98 -25.34 -1.57 25.45
C LYS A 98 -25.92 -1.60 24.04
N LEU A 99 -25.32 -0.81 23.13
CA LEU A 99 -25.70 -0.77 21.71
C LEU A 99 -25.44 -2.10 21.03
N ALA A 100 -24.27 -2.69 21.26
CA ALA A 100 -23.90 -3.99 20.70
C ALA A 100 -24.78 -5.14 21.17
N ASN A 101 -25.42 -5.02 22.32
CA ASN A 101 -26.30 -6.04 22.88
C ASN A 101 -27.77 -5.88 22.46
N LEU A 102 -28.18 -4.76 21.85
CA LEU A 102 -29.56 -4.50 21.50
C LEU A 102 -30.17 -5.52 20.51
N GLY A 103 -29.39 -5.99 19.53
CA GLY A 103 -29.84 -6.95 18.53
C GLY A 103 -29.75 -8.41 18.94
N GLY A 104 -29.38 -8.73 20.20
CA GLY A 104 -29.24 -10.09 20.67
C GLY A 104 -28.07 -10.88 20.08
N ASN A 105 -27.43 -10.40 19.01
CA ASN A 105 -26.26 -11.03 18.37
C ASN A 105 -25.10 -10.06 18.26
N ARG A 106 -24.41 -9.88 19.36
CA ARG A 106 -23.24 -9.01 19.48
C ARG A 106 -22.11 -9.38 18.52
N GLU A 107 -21.89 -10.65 18.30
CA GLU A 107 -20.79 -11.14 17.45
C GLU A 107 -21.03 -10.81 15.98
N ALA A 108 -22.26 -11.01 15.49
CA ALA A 108 -22.63 -10.68 14.11
C ALA A 108 -22.50 -9.17 13.84
N SER A 109 -22.99 -8.33 14.76
CA SER A 109 -22.86 -6.86 14.63
C SER A 109 -21.41 -6.42 14.57
N ARG A 110 -20.54 -6.98 15.42
CA ARG A 110 -19.10 -6.69 15.40
C ARG A 110 -18.41 -7.18 14.14
N ALA A 111 -18.79 -8.39 13.66
CA ALA A 111 -18.22 -8.95 12.44
C ALA A 111 -18.59 -8.12 11.20
N GLN A 112 -19.81 -7.60 11.15
CA GLN A 112 -20.27 -6.72 10.08
C GLN A 112 -19.46 -5.41 10.05
N GLU A 113 -19.29 -4.77 11.19
CA GLU A 113 -18.47 -3.57 11.31
C GLU A 113 -17.01 -3.82 10.95
N ALA A 114 -16.44 -4.93 11.41
CA ALA A 114 -15.06 -5.31 11.11
C ALA A 114 -14.79 -5.48 9.60
N ARG A 115 -15.78 -5.94 8.83
CA ARG A 115 -15.63 -6.05 7.36
C ARG A 115 -15.40 -4.70 6.71
N ALA A 116 -16.13 -3.66 7.12
CA ALA A 116 -15.94 -2.31 6.59
C ALA A 116 -14.53 -1.77 6.90
N PHE A 117 -14.01 -2.02 8.10
CA PHE A 117 -12.65 -1.65 8.46
C PHE A 117 -11.58 -2.41 7.65
N ILE A 118 -11.76 -3.70 7.45
CA ILE A 118 -10.84 -4.53 6.63
C ILE A 118 -10.84 -4.03 5.19
N GLU A 119 -12.01 -3.70 4.62
CA GLU A 119 -12.10 -3.17 3.26
C GLU A 119 -11.41 -1.80 3.16
N ALA A 120 -11.62 -0.90 4.11
CA ALA A 120 -10.94 0.39 4.14
C ALA A 120 -9.41 0.23 4.22
N MET A 121 -8.92 -0.71 5.03
CA MET A 121 -7.49 -1.01 5.12
C MET A 121 -6.94 -1.61 3.82
N ASN A 122 -7.70 -2.48 3.15
CA ASN A 122 -7.35 -3.05 1.85
C ASN A 122 -7.16 -1.95 0.78
N GLN A 123 -8.10 -1.02 0.68
CA GLN A 123 -8.03 0.10 -0.26
C GLN A 123 -6.88 1.05 0.04
N GLU A 124 -6.67 1.41 1.31
CA GLU A 124 -5.58 2.30 1.73
C GLU A 124 -4.22 1.66 1.50
N GLN A 125 -4.07 0.36 1.79
CA GLN A 125 -2.82 -0.36 1.54
C GLN A 125 -2.52 -0.45 0.05
N ALA A 126 -3.49 -0.77 -0.79
CA ALA A 126 -3.31 -0.80 -2.24
C ALA A 126 -2.95 0.59 -2.79
N SER A 127 -3.62 1.63 -2.34
CA SER A 127 -3.30 3.02 -2.70
C SER A 127 -1.89 3.41 -2.27
N THR A 128 -1.47 3.05 -1.06
CA THR A 128 -0.14 3.38 -0.54
C THR A 128 0.96 2.62 -1.29
N LEU A 129 0.71 1.38 -1.72
CA LEU A 129 1.65 0.60 -2.52
C LEU A 129 2.01 1.30 -3.84
N PHE A 130 1.04 1.98 -4.46
CA PHE A 130 1.27 2.74 -5.68
C PHE A 130 1.74 4.17 -5.43
N TYR A 131 1.11 4.89 -4.51
CA TYR A 131 1.25 6.35 -4.38
C TYR A 131 1.85 6.81 -3.05
N GLY A 132 2.22 5.88 -2.16
CA GLY A 132 2.83 6.23 -0.89
C GLY A 132 4.10 7.07 -1.08
N ASN A 133 4.17 8.23 -0.41
CA ASN A 133 5.32 9.13 -0.51
C ASN A 133 5.69 9.67 0.87
N PRO A 134 6.79 9.18 1.46
CA PRO A 134 7.26 9.64 2.77
C PRO A 134 7.62 11.14 2.83
N SER A 135 7.87 11.76 1.68
CA SER A 135 8.16 13.21 1.63
C SER A 135 6.91 14.07 1.85
N THR A 136 5.73 13.56 1.50
CA THR A 136 4.45 14.23 1.71
C THR A 136 3.72 13.74 2.97
N ASP A 137 3.82 12.45 3.25
CA ASP A 137 3.28 11.84 4.46
C ASP A 137 4.31 10.86 5.05
N PRO A 138 5.07 11.27 6.08
CA PRO A 138 6.15 10.47 6.65
C PRO A 138 5.68 9.17 7.35
N LYS A 139 4.36 8.95 7.48
CA LYS A 139 3.80 7.72 8.04
C LYS A 139 3.65 6.61 7.00
N LYS A 140 3.74 6.95 5.70
CA LYS A 140 3.58 6.02 4.60
C LYS A 140 4.94 5.51 4.12
N HIS A 141 4.99 4.28 3.63
CA HIS A 141 6.16 3.76 2.94
C HIS A 141 6.23 4.29 1.49
N LEU A 142 7.39 4.13 0.85
CA LEU A 142 7.61 4.60 -0.52
C LEU A 142 6.92 3.67 -1.53
N GLY A 143 5.97 4.21 -2.27
CA GLY A 143 5.24 3.52 -3.32
C GLY A 143 5.96 3.49 -4.67
N LEU A 144 5.33 2.84 -5.64
CA LEU A 144 5.88 2.67 -6.99
C LEU A 144 5.95 3.99 -7.76
N ALA A 145 4.92 4.83 -7.71
CA ALA A 145 4.86 6.08 -8.47
C ALA A 145 5.97 7.07 -8.09
N PRO A 146 6.19 7.42 -6.81
CA PRO A 146 7.29 8.31 -6.47
C PRO A 146 8.67 7.67 -6.63
N ARG A 147 8.79 6.34 -6.58
CA ARG A 147 10.04 5.62 -6.82
C ARG A 147 10.51 5.71 -8.27
N TYR A 148 9.59 5.72 -9.23
CA TYR A 148 9.86 5.74 -10.67
C TYR A 148 9.36 7.02 -11.33
N SER A 149 9.54 8.17 -10.66
CA SER A 149 9.04 9.46 -11.13
C SER A 149 10.08 10.31 -11.87
N ASP A 150 11.38 9.95 -11.81
CA ASP A 150 12.47 10.77 -12.33
C ASP A 150 13.30 10.00 -13.36
N LEU A 151 13.28 10.48 -14.61
CA LEU A 151 14.05 9.94 -15.73
C LEU A 151 15.55 10.22 -15.63
N SER A 152 16.00 11.06 -14.69
CA SER A 152 17.40 11.35 -14.43
C SER A 152 17.98 10.59 -13.23
N ALA A 153 17.15 9.86 -12.51
CA ALA A 153 17.56 9.09 -11.34
C ALA A 153 18.35 7.83 -11.72
N GLY A 154 19.04 7.24 -10.74
CA GLY A 154 19.84 6.04 -10.94
C GLY A 154 19.05 4.79 -11.40
N ASN A 155 17.72 4.79 -11.25
CA ASN A 155 16.79 3.75 -11.69
C ASN A 155 16.07 4.12 -13.02
N ALA A 156 16.48 5.19 -13.69
CA ALA A 156 15.87 5.66 -14.95
C ALA A 156 15.85 4.59 -16.05
N ALA A 157 16.81 3.68 -16.06
CA ALA A 157 16.85 2.56 -17.01
C ALA A 157 15.63 1.61 -16.92
N ASN A 158 14.89 1.65 -15.81
CA ASN A 158 13.67 0.87 -15.60
C ASN A 158 12.39 1.67 -15.94
N ILE A 159 12.54 2.90 -16.45
CA ILE A 159 11.43 3.77 -16.81
C ILE A 159 11.36 3.88 -18.33
N LEU A 160 10.24 3.49 -18.91
CA LEU A 160 9.95 3.71 -20.32
C LEU A 160 9.02 4.91 -20.45
N ASP A 161 9.55 6.02 -20.95
CA ASP A 161 8.77 7.20 -21.23
C ASP A 161 8.09 7.03 -22.61
N ALA A 162 6.78 6.93 -22.62
CA ALA A 162 5.99 6.86 -23.85
C ALA A 162 5.77 8.23 -24.51
N GLY A 163 6.29 9.30 -23.91
CA GLY A 163 6.02 10.67 -24.30
C GLY A 163 4.59 11.10 -23.93
N GLY A 164 4.40 12.39 -23.82
CA GLY A 164 3.13 12.98 -23.44
C GLY A 164 3.33 14.08 -22.41
N SER A 165 2.49 15.08 -22.43
CA SER A 165 2.56 16.24 -21.52
C SER A 165 1.21 16.57 -20.88
N GLY A 166 0.23 15.72 -21.05
CA GLY A 166 -1.12 15.88 -20.50
C GLY A 166 -1.23 15.38 -19.05
N SER A 167 -2.35 15.69 -18.41
CA SER A 167 -2.70 15.19 -17.08
C SER A 167 -3.52 13.89 -17.10
N ASP A 168 -3.78 13.35 -18.28
CA ASP A 168 -4.56 12.15 -18.56
C ASP A 168 -3.69 10.90 -18.83
N ASN A 169 -2.40 11.00 -18.55
CA ASN A 169 -1.47 9.88 -18.69
C ASN A 169 -1.74 8.79 -17.64
N GLN A 170 -1.64 7.55 -18.08
CA GLN A 170 -1.73 6.37 -17.22
C GLN A 170 -0.38 5.69 -17.11
N SER A 171 -0.04 5.23 -15.90
CA SER A 171 1.18 4.47 -15.65
C SER A 171 0.91 2.98 -15.65
N ILE A 172 1.81 2.21 -16.29
CA ILE A 172 1.77 0.75 -16.29
C ILE A 172 3.01 0.27 -15.53
N TYR A 173 2.83 -0.57 -14.53
CA TYR A 173 3.91 -1.18 -13.75
C TYR A 173 4.02 -2.65 -14.09
N LEU A 174 5.22 -3.08 -14.49
CA LEU A 174 5.56 -4.49 -14.67
C LEU A 174 6.42 -4.93 -13.49
N VAL A 175 5.88 -5.79 -12.65
CA VAL A 175 6.58 -6.32 -11.48
C VAL A 175 6.91 -7.78 -11.72
N VAL A 176 8.18 -8.12 -11.59
CA VAL A 176 8.66 -9.50 -11.69
C VAL A 176 9.16 -9.94 -10.31
N TRP A 177 8.56 -10.98 -9.79
CA TRP A 177 8.94 -11.58 -8.52
C TRP A 177 10.12 -12.53 -8.75
N GLY A 178 11.21 -12.34 -7.99
CA GLY A 178 12.42 -13.14 -8.08
C GLY A 178 12.83 -13.78 -6.75
#